data_52632afa93478ad7706ba5c45f85437b
#
_entry.id   52632afa93478ad7706ba5c45f85437b
#
_cell.length_a   1.000
_cell.length_b   1.000
_cell.length_c   1.000
_cell.angle_alpha   90.00
_cell.angle_beta   90.00
_cell.angle_gamma   90.00
#
_symmetry.space_group_name_H-M   'P 1'
#
loop_
_entity.id
_entity.type
_entity.pdbx_description
1 polymer ?
#
loop_
_entity_poly.entity_id
_entity_poly.type
_entity_poly.pdbx_seq_one_letter_code
_entity_poly.pdbx_strand_id
1 'polypeptide(L)'
;MPQKKYCLFHLQGGFGKHCASTAVAKCIKNNFPSRELIVTGVWTEIFQNLPFVDRVYQMGNTSYYYQTYVEGMDSLIFANEPYFTTDHVNKKLPLVQSWCKMYNLEYNGEMPQIKFNPLQRKGAKDFWPSRANGKPIMVIQTNGGMYQEQRPYLWARDMPVVLAQKLVDHYEKDYHIFQVTKPSSEILDGVEAIKDPMTNMELVSLLLHSDKRILIDSCLQHASAALKMPSVVLWNGTSPKVFGWDMHTNIQAKTPAKLKLPNSVLFDFDFTGQESEYPYVDEDDDIFDFDKIVEAVDVELILKKS
;
A
#
# COMPACT_ATOMS: atom_id res chain seq x y z
N MET A 1 -15.42 8.43 39.52
CA MET A 1 -15.22 8.88 38.14
C MET A 1 -15.77 7.80 37.21
N PRO A 2 -16.42 8.12 36.10
CA PRO A 2 -16.85 7.09 35.17
C PRO A 2 -15.62 6.30 34.69
N GLN A 3 -15.75 4.99 34.59
CA GLN A 3 -14.72 4.10 34.12
C GLN A 3 -14.33 4.49 32.67
N LYS A 4 -13.04 4.65 32.42
CA LYS A 4 -12.55 4.95 31.07
C LYS A 4 -12.76 3.75 30.16
N LYS A 5 -13.12 4.01 28.92
CA LYS A 5 -13.45 3.01 27.88
C LYS A 5 -12.50 3.11 26.72
N TYR A 6 -11.92 1.98 26.32
CA TYR A 6 -10.91 1.95 25.26
C TYR A 6 -11.25 0.96 24.16
N CYS A 7 -10.80 1.28 22.94
CA CYS A 7 -10.59 0.33 21.86
C CYS A 7 -9.07 0.22 21.65
N LEU A 8 -8.52 -0.96 21.81
CA LEU A 8 -7.09 -1.24 21.64
C LEU A 8 -6.89 -1.96 20.32
N PHE A 9 -6.25 -1.31 19.36
CA PHE A 9 -6.00 -1.87 18.04
C PHE A 9 -4.51 -2.17 17.88
N HIS A 10 -4.15 -3.45 17.81
CA HIS A 10 -2.79 -3.95 17.71
C HIS A 10 -2.48 -4.40 16.29
N LEU A 11 -1.35 -3.92 15.74
CA LEU A 11 -0.94 -4.16 14.36
C LEU A 11 0.50 -4.64 14.27
N GLN A 12 0.69 -5.67 13.45
CA GLN A 12 2.01 -6.18 13.07
C GLN A 12 2.15 -6.17 11.54
N GLY A 13 3.37 -6.43 11.05
CA GLY A 13 3.65 -6.61 9.65
C GLY A 13 4.05 -5.36 8.89
N GLY A 14 3.90 -5.40 7.57
CA GLY A 14 4.47 -4.40 6.67
C GLY A 14 3.75 -3.05 6.65
N PHE A 15 4.45 -2.07 6.09
CA PHE A 15 3.97 -0.68 5.96
C PHE A 15 2.64 -0.57 5.21
N GLY A 16 2.49 -1.31 4.08
CA GLY A 16 1.24 -1.30 3.30
C GLY A 16 0.02 -1.79 4.09
N LYS A 17 0.19 -2.81 4.95
CA LYS A 17 -0.86 -3.27 5.87
C LYS A 17 -1.28 -2.16 6.83
N HIS A 18 -0.32 -1.43 7.40
CA HIS A 18 -0.62 -0.30 8.28
C HIS A 18 -1.36 0.82 7.53
N CYS A 19 -0.98 1.12 6.28
CA CYS A 19 -1.74 2.08 5.45
C CYS A 19 -3.21 1.64 5.29
N ALA A 20 -3.45 0.40 4.88
CA ALA A 20 -4.80 -0.14 4.71
C ALA A 20 -5.59 -0.17 6.04
N SER A 21 -4.93 -0.52 7.14
CA SER A 21 -5.57 -0.65 8.46
C SER A 21 -6.02 0.68 9.08
N THR A 22 -5.61 1.83 8.54
CA THR A 22 -6.17 3.12 8.96
C THR A 22 -7.68 3.21 8.68
N ALA A 23 -8.16 2.51 7.63
CA ALA A 23 -9.59 2.36 7.36
C ALA A 23 -10.28 1.51 8.44
N VAL A 24 -9.63 0.42 8.89
CA VAL A 24 -10.13 -0.42 9.99
C VAL A 24 -10.18 0.38 11.30
N ALA A 25 -9.13 1.14 11.61
CA ALA A 25 -9.09 2.01 12.78
C ALA A 25 -10.24 3.03 12.77
N LYS A 26 -10.54 3.62 11.60
CA LYS A 26 -11.68 4.51 11.45
C LYS A 26 -13.01 3.79 11.64
N CYS A 27 -13.14 2.58 11.08
CA CYS A 27 -14.31 1.73 11.28
C CYS A 27 -14.53 1.40 12.77
N ILE A 28 -13.48 1.04 13.51
CA ILE A 28 -13.54 0.82 14.96
C ILE A 28 -14.07 2.08 15.67
N LYS A 29 -13.49 3.24 15.37
CA LYS A 29 -13.90 4.50 16.00
C LYS A 29 -15.36 4.88 15.67
N ASN A 30 -15.81 4.61 14.45
CA ASN A 30 -17.20 4.86 14.04
C ASN A 30 -18.19 3.95 14.79
N ASN A 31 -17.84 2.68 15.01
CA ASN A 31 -18.67 1.74 15.76
C ASN A 31 -18.65 2.01 17.28
N PHE A 32 -17.57 2.60 17.80
CA PHE A 32 -17.39 2.87 19.22
C PHE A 32 -16.99 4.34 19.48
N PRO A 33 -17.79 5.34 19.12
CA PRO A 33 -17.39 6.75 19.15
C PRO A 33 -17.08 7.28 20.55
N SER A 34 -17.66 6.70 21.59
CA SER A 34 -17.46 7.09 22.97
C SER A 34 -16.20 6.50 23.63
N ARG A 35 -15.48 5.58 22.95
CA ARG A 35 -14.26 4.96 23.42
C ARG A 35 -13.03 5.67 22.88
N GLU A 36 -11.98 5.82 23.66
CA GLU A 36 -10.68 6.24 23.16
C GLU A 36 -10.06 5.12 22.30
N LEU A 37 -9.62 5.45 21.09
CA LEU A 37 -8.93 4.51 20.21
C LEU A 37 -7.42 4.61 20.41
N ILE A 38 -6.84 3.53 20.90
CA ILE A 38 -5.41 3.38 21.13
C ILE A 38 -4.85 2.43 20.08
N VAL A 39 -3.93 2.90 19.25
CA VAL A 39 -3.27 2.08 18.25
C VAL A 39 -1.87 1.71 18.70
N THR A 40 -1.52 0.44 18.58
CA THR A 40 -0.16 -0.06 18.82
C THR A 40 0.32 -0.76 17.57
N GLY A 41 1.44 -0.32 17.00
CA GLY A 41 1.92 -0.85 15.73
C GLY A 41 3.41 -0.68 15.50
N VAL A 42 3.90 -1.29 14.41
CA VAL A 42 5.30 -1.16 13.99
C VAL A 42 5.53 0.18 13.29
N TRP A 43 4.57 0.63 12.49
CA TRP A 43 4.65 1.86 11.66
C TRP A 43 3.69 2.92 12.21
N THR A 44 4.05 3.49 13.36
CA THR A 44 3.19 4.39 14.14
C THR A 44 2.98 5.75 13.49
N GLU A 45 3.92 6.20 12.68
CA GLU A 45 3.89 7.49 11.99
C GLU A 45 2.64 7.69 11.11
N ILE A 46 2.08 6.59 10.60
CA ILE A 46 0.86 6.61 9.76
C ILE A 46 -0.36 7.08 10.55
N PHE A 47 -0.42 6.74 11.85
CA PHE A 47 -1.59 6.99 12.69
C PHE A 47 -1.52 8.31 13.47
N GLN A 48 -0.31 8.87 13.65
CA GLN A 48 -0.06 10.01 14.57
C GLN A 48 -0.90 11.25 14.29
N ASN A 49 -1.27 11.50 13.04
CA ASN A 49 -2.00 12.72 12.67
C ASN A 49 -3.48 12.44 12.30
N LEU A 50 -3.98 11.25 12.57
CA LEU A 50 -5.37 10.89 12.28
C LEU A 50 -6.28 11.36 13.41
N PRO A 51 -7.33 12.18 13.12
CA PRO A 51 -8.13 12.83 14.15
C PRO A 51 -9.03 11.88 14.94
N PHE A 52 -9.19 10.64 14.47
CA PHE A 52 -9.98 9.61 15.12
C PHE A 52 -9.15 8.64 15.96
N VAL A 53 -7.82 8.81 15.99
CA VAL A 53 -6.90 8.03 16.83
C VAL A 53 -6.49 8.90 18.01
N ASP A 54 -6.80 8.45 19.22
CA ASP A 54 -6.55 9.22 20.42
C ASP A 54 -5.10 9.09 20.90
N ARG A 55 -4.48 7.90 20.73
CA ARG A 55 -3.07 7.65 21.08
C ARG A 55 -2.46 6.58 20.19
N VAL A 56 -1.16 6.70 19.99
CA VAL A 56 -0.37 5.75 19.19
C VAL A 56 0.88 5.35 19.96
N TYR A 57 1.16 4.06 20.01
CA TYR A 57 2.35 3.50 20.66
C TYR A 57 3.10 2.57 19.70
N GLN A 58 4.42 2.61 19.82
CA GLN A 58 5.28 1.62 19.16
C GLN A 58 5.01 0.24 19.75
N MET A 59 4.91 -0.78 18.89
CA MET A 59 4.82 -2.15 19.36
C MET A 59 6.10 -2.55 20.11
N GLY A 60 5.94 -3.18 21.27
CA GLY A 60 7.04 -3.60 22.12
C GLY A 60 6.87 -3.12 23.56
N ASN A 61 7.97 -2.66 24.17
CA ASN A 61 8.03 -2.32 25.58
C ASN A 61 7.43 -0.96 25.91
N THR A 62 6.10 -0.81 25.81
CA THR A 62 5.40 0.36 26.33
C THR A 62 5.14 0.15 27.82
N SER A 63 5.90 0.84 28.66
CA SER A 63 5.79 0.75 30.13
C SER A 63 4.37 1.09 30.59
N TYR A 64 3.86 0.31 31.52
CA TYR A 64 2.54 0.50 32.15
C TYR A 64 1.35 0.43 31.17
N TYR A 65 1.53 -0.09 29.95
CA TYR A 65 0.45 -0.19 28.97
C TYR A 65 -0.72 -1.02 29.51
N TYR A 66 -0.43 -2.19 30.08
CA TYR A 66 -1.43 -3.09 30.62
C TYR A 66 -2.22 -2.43 31.76
N GLN A 67 -1.53 -1.84 32.73
CA GLN A 67 -2.15 -1.16 33.89
C GLN A 67 -2.98 0.06 33.46
N THR A 68 -2.57 0.73 32.39
CA THR A 68 -3.24 1.96 31.94
C THR A 68 -4.49 1.67 31.14
N TYR A 69 -4.46 0.63 30.31
CA TYR A 69 -5.49 0.43 29.29
C TYR A 69 -6.27 -0.88 29.40
N VAL A 70 -5.81 -1.85 30.20
CA VAL A 70 -6.43 -3.18 30.30
C VAL A 70 -6.87 -3.50 31.72
N GLU A 71 -5.97 -3.39 32.70
CA GLU A 71 -6.26 -3.82 34.07
C GLU A 71 -7.36 -2.96 34.71
N GLY A 72 -8.50 -3.59 34.99
CA GLY A 72 -9.66 -2.90 35.57
C GLY A 72 -10.35 -1.89 34.67
N MET A 73 -10.02 -1.85 33.37
CA MET A 73 -10.61 -0.95 32.38
C MET A 73 -11.70 -1.65 31.55
N ASP A 74 -12.63 -0.88 31.00
CA ASP A 74 -13.58 -1.35 30.00
C ASP A 74 -12.94 -1.26 28.61
N SER A 75 -12.19 -2.31 28.19
CA SER A 75 -11.40 -2.31 26.97
C SER A 75 -11.81 -3.40 26.01
N LEU A 76 -12.00 -2.99 24.73
CA LEU A 76 -12.17 -3.89 23.60
C LEU A 76 -10.82 -4.02 22.89
N ILE A 77 -10.37 -5.27 22.66
CA ILE A 77 -9.08 -5.55 22.05
C ILE A 77 -9.27 -6.12 20.66
N PHE A 78 -8.68 -5.47 19.66
CA PHE A 78 -8.68 -5.82 18.25
C PHE A 78 -7.24 -6.14 17.84
N ALA A 79 -6.87 -7.44 17.85
CA ALA A 79 -5.49 -7.87 17.63
C ALA A 79 -5.33 -8.89 16.49
N ASN A 80 -6.42 -9.49 16.03
CA ASN A 80 -6.38 -10.51 15.01
C ASN A 80 -6.39 -9.90 13.59
N GLU A 81 -5.87 -10.64 12.64
CA GLU A 81 -5.78 -10.27 11.23
C GLU A 81 -6.66 -11.21 10.37
N PRO A 82 -7.22 -10.72 9.25
CA PRO A 82 -8.24 -11.46 8.50
C PRO A 82 -7.70 -12.57 7.60
N TYR A 83 -6.39 -12.76 7.50
CA TYR A 83 -5.76 -13.63 6.50
C TYR A 83 -6.22 -15.10 6.53
N PHE A 84 -6.75 -15.57 7.66
CA PHE A 84 -7.27 -16.92 7.82
C PHE A 84 -8.80 -16.99 7.76
N THR A 85 -9.47 -15.87 7.52
CA THR A 85 -10.93 -15.88 7.38
C THR A 85 -11.34 -16.48 6.05
N THR A 86 -12.47 -17.19 6.04
CA THR A 86 -13.03 -17.77 4.81
C THR A 86 -13.27 -16.74 3.72
N ASP A 87 -13.70 -15.54 4.09
CA ASP A 87 -13.96 -14.47 3.13
C ASP A 87 -12.68 -13.96 2.47
N HIS A 88 -11.60 -13.86 3.23
CA HIS A 88 -10.29 -13.47 2.70
C HIS A 88 -9.70 -14.58 1.81
N VAL A 89 -9.59 -15.80 2.34
CA VAL A 89 -8.99 -16.94 1.63
C VAL A 89 -9.69 -17.22 0.30
N ASN A 90 -11.02 -17.10 0.26
CA ASN A 90 -11.80 -17.34 -0.96
C ASN A 90 -12.00 -16.08 -1.82
N LYS A 91 -11.27 -15.00 -1.57
CA LYS A 91 -11.35 -13.74 -2.34
C LYS A 91 -12.78 -13.17 -2.44
N LYS A 92 -13.59 -13.36 -1.40
CA LYS A 92 -15.01 -12.93 -1.40
C LYS A 92 -15.16 -11.45 -1.11
N LEU A 93 -14.29 -10.92 -0.25
CA LEU A 93 -14.35 -9.54 0.22
C LEU A 93 -12.96 -8.89 0.13
N PRO A 94 -12.93 -7.56 -0.08
CA PRO A 94 -11.71 -6.78 0.09
C PRO A 94 -11.13 -6.92 1.50
N LEU A 95 -9.81 -6.75 1.62
CA LEU A 95 -9.07 -6.91 2.88
C LEU A 95 -9.71 -6.16 4.06
N VAL A 96 -9.98 -4.87 3.90
CA VAL A 96 -10.52 -4.02 4.96
C VAL A 96 -11.93 -4.49 5.37
N GLN A 97 -12.76 -4.84 4.39
CA GLN A 97 -14.10 -5.33 4.65
C GLN A 97 -14.08 -6.68 5.39
N SER A 98 -13.20 -7.61 4.97
CA SER A 98 -12.98 -8.90 5.67
C SER A 98 -12.53 -8.67 7.11
N TRP A 99 -11.68 -7.67 7.32
CA TRP A 99 -11.15 -7.33 8.64
C TRP A 99 -12.23 -6.76 9.55
N CYS A 100 -13.00 -5.78 9.07
CA CYS A 100 -14.12 -5.21 9.81
C CYS A 100 -15.18 -6.28 10.14
N LYS A 101 -15.52 -7.16 9.18
CA LYS A 101 -16.46 -8.26 9.39
C LYS A 101 -15.96 -9.26 10.46
N MET A 102 -14.68 -9.59 10.46
CA MET A 102 -14.08 -10.46 11.48
C MET A 102 -14.23 -9.88 12.90
N TYR A 103 -14.20 -8.56 13.02
CA TYR A 103 -14.41 -7.87 14.29
C TYR A 103 -15.89 -7.57 14.61
N ASN A 104 -16.82 -8.05 13.80
CA ASN A 104 -18.26 -7.74 13.89
C ASN A 104 -18.55 -6.21 13.86
N LEU A 105 -17.81 -5.49 13.05
CA LEU A 105 -18.00 -4.05 12.85
C LEU A 105 -18.90 -3.80 11.64
N GLU A 106 -19.74 -2.79 11.75
CA GLU A 106 -20.46 -2.24 10.61
C GLU A 106 -19.47 -1.44 9.74
N TYR A 107 -19.23 -1.94 8.52
CA TYR A 107 -18.35 -1.30 7.56
C TYR A 107 -19.17 -0.45 6.59
N ASN A 108 -18.91 0.85 6.56
CA ASN A 108 -19.63 1.85 5.77
C ASN A 108 -18.76 2.41 4.62
N GLY A 109 -17.83 1.62 4.09
CA GLY A 109 -16.95 2.06 3.01
C GLY A 109 -15.79 2.95 3.49
N GLU A 110 -15.32 2.76 4.72
CA GLU A 110 -14.18 3.50 5.23
C GLU A 110 -12.94 3.29 4.35
N MET A 111 -12.41 4.40 3.86
CA MET A 111 -11.18 4.43 3.06
C MET A 111 -9.96 4.71 3.96
N PRO A 112 -8.78 4.22 3.56
CA PRO A 112 -7.55 4.51 4.27
C PRO A 112 -7.25 6.00 4.26
N GLN A 113 -6.50 6.46 5.26
CA GLN A 113 -6.10 7.85 5.40
C GLN A 113 -4.67 7.98 5.91
N ILE A 114 -3.92 8.88 5.33
CA ILE A 114 -2.63 9.35 5.84
C ILE A 114 -2.68 10.87 5.92
N LYS A 115 -2.21 11.44 7.03
CA LYS A 115 -2.14 12.88 7.20
C LYS A 115 -0.73 13.31 7.56
N PHE A 116 -0.22 14.28 6.81
CA PHE A 116 1.04 14.94 7.11
C PHE A 116 0.82 16.05 8.12
N ASN A 117 1.74 16.20 9.05
CA ASN A 117 1.79 17.39 9.89
C ASN A 117 2.31 18.62 9.07
N PRO A 118 2.17 19.84 9.60
CA PRO A 118 2.58 21.05 8.87
C PRO A 118 4.06 21.09 8.48
N LEU A 119 4.96 20.53 9.31
CA LEU A 119 6.41 20.50 9.03
C LEU A 119 6.72 19.50 7.91
N GLN A 120 6.11 18.33 7.92
CA GLN A 120 6.25 17.34 6.85
C GLN A 120 5.75 17.92 5.51
N ARG A 121 4.60 18.60 5.51
CA ARG A 121 4.07 19.25 4.30
C ARG A 121 5.00 20.33 3.77
N LYS A 122 5.53 21.17 4.66
CA LYS A 122 6.46 22.24 4.29
C LYS A 122 7.75 21.67 3.71
N GLY A 123 8.33 20.65 4.36
CA GLY A 123 9.55 20.00 3.88
C GLY A 123 9.37 19.34 2.51
N ALA A 124 8.25 18.66 2.30
CA ALA A 124 7.98 17.96 1.03
C ALA A 124 7.67 18.92 -0.13
N LYS A 125 7.09 20.11 0.16
CA LYS A 125 6.59 21.04 -0.86
C LYS A 125 7.65 21.46 -1.87
N ASP A 126 8.85 21.72 -1.41
CA ASP A 126 9.94 22.21 -2.25
C ASP A 126 10.93 21.10 -2.63
N PHE A 127 11.00 20.02 -1.85
CA PHE A 127 11.99 18.95 -2.00
C PHE A 127 11.82 18.20 -3.34
N TRP A 128 10.66 17.65 -3.60
CA TRP A 128 10.42 16.84 -4.80
C TRP A 128 10.42 17.69 -6.09
N PRO A 129 9.73 18.84 -6.15
CA PRO A 129 9.79 19.71 -7.33
C PRO A 129 11.20 20.21 -7.65
N SER A 130 12.05 20.51 -6.65
CA SER A 130 13.42 20.95 -6.89
C SER A 130 14.27 19.84 -7.52
N ARG A 131 14.09 18.58 -7.12
CA ARG A 131 14.78 17.42 -7.73
C ARG A 131 14.32 17.17 -9.16
N ALA A 132 13.04 17.41 -9.43
CA ALA A 132 12.47 17.25 -10.78
C ALA A 132 12.85 18.38 -11.76
N ASN A 133 13.61 19.38 -11.34
CA ASN A 133 14.03 20.51 -12.17
C ASN A 133 12.88 21.19 -12.93
N GLY A 134 11.71 21.27 -12.31
CA GLY A 134 10.50 21.87 -12.87
C GLY A 134 9.73 20.99 -13.87
N LYS A 135 10.18 19.78 -14.16
CA LYS A 135 9.38 18.81 -14.92
C LYS A 135 8.23 18.25 -14.06
N PRO A 136 7.11 17.84 -14.67
CA PRO A 136 6.10 17.02 -14.01
C PRO A 136 6.72 15.74 -13.47
N ILE A 137 6.21 15.27 -12.34
CA ILE A 137 6.77 14.09 -11.64
C ILE A 137 5.96 12.85 -11.97
N MET A 138 6.65 11.79 -12.38
CA MET A 138 6.09 10.46 -12.48
C MET A 138 6.76 9.52 -11.48
N VAL A 139 5.97 8.65 -10.85
CA VAL A 139 6.48 7.60 -9.96
C VAL A 139 6.26 6.26 -10.62
N ILE A 140 7.32 5.48 -10.75
CA ILE A 140 7.27 4.07 -11.13
C ILE A 140 7.78 3.21 -9.98
N GLN A 141 6.97 2.26 -9.51
CA GLN A 141 7.37 1.28 -8.52
C GLN A 141 7.61 -0.06 -9.18
N THR A 142 8.85 -0.51 -9.23
CA THR A 142 9.22 -1.75 -9.92
C THR A 142 9.24 -2.96 -8.99
N ASN A 143 9.52 -2.76 -7.69
CA ASN A 143 9.64 -3.85 -6.73
C ASN A 143 8.81 -3.63 -5.47
N GLY A 144 8.36 -4.74 -4.88
CA GLY A 144 7.70 -4.79 -3.58
C GLY A 144 8.52 -5.54 -2.52
N GLY A 145 7.97 -5.64 -1.30
CA GLY A 145 8.60 -6.33 -0.17
C GLY A 145 9.47 -5.44 0.70
N MET A 146 10.29 -6.05 1.55
CA MET A 146 11.13 -5.34 2.49
C MET A 146 12.34 -4.74 1.78
N TYR A 147 12.68 -3.50 2.12
CA TYR A 147 13.86 -2.80 1.57
C TYR A 147 15.17 -3.59 1.77
N GLN A 148 15.29 -4.29 2.89
CA GLN A 148 16.47 -5.09 3.24
C GLN A 148 16.46 -6.48 2.60
N GLU A 149 15.44 -6.84 1.87
CA GLU A 149 15.36 -8.14 1.19
C GLU A 149 16.37 -8.19 0.06
N GLN A 150 17.24 -9.23 0.08
CA GLN A 150 18.33 -9.37 -0.89
C GLN A 150 17.87 -9.91 -2.25
N ARG A 151 16.62 -10.33 -2.39
CA ARG A 151 16.09 -10.86 -3.65
C ARG A 151 15.90 -9.73 -4.65
N PRO A 152 16.51 -9.80 -5.82
CA PRO A 152 16.42 -8.73 -6.82
C PRO A 152 15.00 -8.63 -7.44
N TYR A 153 14.33 -9.76 -7.62
CA TYR A 153 13.04 -9.87 -8.30
C TYR A 153 12.12 -10.89 -7.64
N LEU A 154 10.83 -10.57 -7.55
CA LEU A 154 9.78 -11.47 -7.08
C LEU A 154 8.59 -11.41 -8.06
N TRP A 155 8.53 -12.34 -8.99
CA TRP A 155 7.51 -12.37 -10.05
C TRP A 155 6.07 -12.22 -9.57
N ALA A 156 5.76 -12.64 -8.33
CA ALA A 156 4.41 -12.53 -7.78
C ALA A 156 3.91 -11.09 -7.64
N ARG A 157 4.81 -10.09 -7.58
CA ARG A 157 4.46 -8.69 -7.36
C ARG A 157 5.25 -7.72 -8.21
N ASP A 158 6.51 -8.03 -8.49
CA ASP A 158 7.43 -7.09 -9.12
C ASP A 158 7.06 -6.89 -10.59
N MET A 159 7.28 -5.68 -11.08
CA MET A 159 7.05 -5.34 -12.48
C MET A 159 8.18 -5.95 -13.33
N PRO A 160 7.89 -6.60 -14.46
CA PRO A 160 8.94 -7.05 -15.39
C PRO A 160 9.83 -5.88 -15.81
N VAL A 161 11.15 -6.09 -15.74
CA VAL A 161 12.13 -5.03 -16.01
C VAL A 161 12.01 -4.48 -17.43
N VAL A 162 11.83 -5.35 -18.41
CA VAL A 162 11.64 -4.95 -19.83
C VAL A 162 10.41 -4.06 -20.01
N LEU A 163 9.29 -4.41 -19.37
CA LEU A 163 8.09 -3.58 -19.39
C LEU A 163 8.34 -2.23 -18.70
N ALA A 164 8.99 -2.25 -17.56
CA ALA A 164 9.32 -1.04 -16.81
C ALA A 164 10.17 -0.08 -17.62
N GLN A 165 11.19 -0.60 -18.33
CA GLN A 165 12.04 0.21 -19.20
C GLN A 165 11.25 0.78 -20.39
N LYS A 166 10.40 -0.01 -21.06
CA LYS A 166 9.54 0.50 -22.12
C LYS A 166 8.62 1.65 -21.66
N LEU A 167 8.11 1.57 -20.43
CA LEU A 167 7.29 2.65 -19.85
C LEU A 167 8.13 3.91 -19.57
N VAL A 168 9.36 3.74 -19.07
CA VAL A 168 10.28 4.86 -18.88
C VAL A 168 10.61 5.52 -20.19
N ASP A 169 11.02 4.78 -21.21
CA ASP A 169 11.38 5.28 -22.54
C ASP A 169 10.24 6.08 -23.18
N HIS A 170 8.99 5.68 -22.88
CA HIS A 170 7.81 6.37 -23.38
C HIS A 170 7.59 7.73 -22.70
N TYR A 171 7.86 7.84 -21.38
CA TYR A 171 7.50 9.03 -20.57
C TYR A 171 8.67 9.95 -20.20
N GLU A 172 9.94 9.54 -20.34
CA GLU A 172 11.12 10.27 -19.85
C GLU A 172 11.30 11.68 -20.44
N LYS A 173 10.78 11.90 -21.66
CA LYS A 173 10.85 13.21 -22.32
C LYS A 173 9.98 14.25 -21.61
N ASP A 174 8.80 13.83 -21.16
CA ASP A 174 7.77 14.72 -20.61
C ASP A 174 7.79 14.78 -19.09
N TYR A 175 8.32 13.75 -18.44
CA TYR A 175 8.32 13.60 -16.96
C TYR A 175 9.72 13.46 -16.39
N HIS A 176 9.91 13.92 -15.16
CA HIS A 176 10.99 13.45 -14.31
C HIS A 176 10.49 12.20 -13.59
N ILE A 177 11.13 11.06 -13.85
CA ILE A 177 10.66 9.77 -13.39
C ILE A 177 11.45 9.33 -12.16
N PHE A 178 10.77 9.16 -11.01
CA PHE A 178 11.34 8.54 -9.84
C PHE A 178 11.04 7.04 -9.82
N GLN A 179 12.08 6.22 -9.78
CA GLN A 179 11.95 4.78 -9.59
C GLN A 179 12.01 4.44 -8.11
N VAL A 180 10.95 3.82 -7.59
CA VAL A 180 10.96 3.23 -6.25
C VAL A 180 11.25 1.74 -6.37
N THR A 181 12.41 1.34 -5.89
CA THR A 181 12.94 -0.02 -6.04
C THR A 181 13.77 -0.44 -4.84
N LYS A 182 14.08 -1.72 -4.73
CA LYS A 182 15.01 -2.23 -3.70
C LYS A 182 16.46 -1.97 -4.11
N PRO A 183 17.40 -1.83 -3.16
CA PRO A 183 18.82 -1.60 -3.48
C PRO A 183 19.45 -2.70 -4.32
N SER A 184 18.96 -3.94 -4.18
CA SER A 184 19.45 -5.12 -4.92
C SER A 184 18.84 -5.27 -6.32
N SER A 185 17.85 -4.46 -6.66
CA SER A 185 17.14 -4.56 -7.92
C SER A 185 17.76 -3.66 -8.99
N GLU A 186 17.44 -3.96 -10.23
CA GLU A 186 17.90 -3.22 -11.38
C GLU A 186 17.37 -1.77 -11.39
N ILE A 187 18.23 -0.85 -11.79
CA ILE A 187 17.88 0.54 -11.99
C ILE A 187 17.72 0.77 -13.47
N LEU A 188 16.57 1.29 -13.82
CA LEU A 188 16.22 1.59 -15.20
C LEU A 188 17.02 2.78 -15.73
N ASP A 189 17.26 2.81 -17.03
CA ASP A 189 17.83 3.98 -17.69
C ASP A 189 16.79 5.12 -17.70
N GLY A 190 17.25 6.37 -17.68
CA GLY A 190 16.36 7.55 -17.77
C GLY A 190 15.58 7.90 -16.49
N VAL A 191 15.86 7.25 -15.36
CA VAL A 191 15.17 7.51 -14.09
C VAL A 191 16.08 8.06 -13.00
N GLU A 192 15.48 8.68 -12.00
CA GLU A 192 16.11 8.94 -10.71
C GLU A 192 15.68 7.88 -9.70
N ALA A 193 16.58 6.94 -9.38
CA ALA A 193 16.26 5.90 -8.42
C ALA A 193 16.32 6.43 -6.98
N ILE A 194 15.32 6.07 -6.19
CA ILE A 194 15.27 6.38 -4.75
C ILE A 194 16.16 5.37 -4.03
N LYS A 195 17.41 5.76 -3.80
CA LYS A 195 18.46 4.93 -3.17
C LYS A 195 18.78 5.32 -1.74
N ASP A 196 18.55 6.59 -1.40
CA ASP A 196 18.91 7.10 -0.09
C ASP A 196 17.94 6.61 0.99
N PRO A 197 18.45 6.33 2.18
CA PRO A 197 17.58 6.07 3.31
C PRO A 197 16.65 7.26 3.53
N MET A 198 15.36 7.03 3.40
CA MET A 198 14.35 8.02 3.72
C MET A 198 13.29 7.41 4.64
N THR A 199 12.62 8.26 5.37
CA THR A 199 11.48 7.82 6.17
C THR A 199 10.31 7.42 5.25
N ASN A 200 9.45 6.54 5.75
CA ASN A 200 8.25 6.17 5.00
C ASN A 200 7.37 7.39 4.66
N MET A 201 7.32 8.37 5.54
CA MET A 201 6.54 9.59 5.30
C MET A 201 7.15 10.47 4.21
N GLU A 202 8.47 10.53 4.09
CA GLU A 202 9.15 11.17 2.96
C GLU A 202 8.83 10.47 1.65
N LEU A 203 8.94 9.12 1.62
CA LEU A 203 8.57 8.32 0.45
C LEU A 203 7.09 8.51 0.08
N VAL A 204 6.18 8.49 1.06
CA VAL A 204 4.76 8.72 0.82
C VAL A 204 4.49 10.15 0.32
N SER A 205 5.30 11.13 0.73
CA SER A 205 5.19 12.50 0.25
C SER A 205 5.49 12.65 -1.24
N LEU A 206 6.32 11.77 -1.82
CA LEU A 206 6.56 11.73 -3.26
C LEU A 206 5.26 11.49 -4.04
N LEU A 207 4.39 10.59 -3.55
CA LEU A 207 3.09 10.35 -4.18
C LEU A 207 2.21 11.60 -4.19
N LEU A 208 2.26 12.40 -3.13
CA LEU A 208 1.49 13.64 -3.03
C LEU A 208 1.93 14.69 -4.07
N HIS A 209 3.20 14.67 -4.45
CA HIS A 209 3.79 15.63 -5.40
C HIS A 209 3.91 15.07 -6.83
N SER A 210 3.52 13.81 -7.05
CA SER A 210 3.56 13.20 -8.38
C SER A 210 2.30 13.50 -9.19
N ASP A 211 2.49 13.66 -10.48
CA ASP A 211 1.40 13.84 -11.45
C ASP A 211 0.88 12.49 -11.93
N LYS A 212 1.77 11.54 -12.17
CA LYS A 212 1.45 10.18 -12.63
C LYS A 212 2.09 9.12 -11.75
N ARG A 213 1.46 7.97 -11.64
CA ARG A 213 1.91 6.86 -10.80
C ARG A 213 1.60 5.52 -11.45
N ILE A 214 2.65 4.73 -11.70
CA ILE A 214 2.54 3.31 -12.07
C ILE A 214 3.09 2.51 -10.90
N LEU A 215 2.21 1.82 -10.21
CA LEU A 215 2.50 1.11 -8.97
C LEU A 215 2.24 -0.39 -9.14
N ILE A 216 2.65 -1.16 -8.16
CA ILE A 216 2.39 -2.60 -8.05
C ILE A 216 1.65 -2.92 -6.75
N ASP A 217 1.32 -4.18 -6.52
CA ASP A 217 0.79 -4.64 -5.22
C ASP A 217 1.84 -4.51 -4.12
N SER A 218 1.94 -3.33 -3.57
CA SER A 218 2.86 -2.99 -2.49
C SER A 218 2.34 -1.82 -1.65
N CYS A 219 3.17 -1.34 -0.72
CA CYS A 219 2.77 -0.29 0.21
C CYS A 219 2.33 1.01 -0.47
N LEU A 220 2.91 1.37 -1.62
CA LEU A 220 2.63 2.65 -2.25
C LEU A 220 1.21 2.73 -2.83
N GLN A 221 0.63 1.64 -3.33
CA GLN A 221 -0.76 1.66 -3.79
C GLN A 221 -1.73 1.89 -2.62
N HIS A 222 -1.46 1.34 -1.44
CA HIS A 222 -2.26 1.61 -0.24
C HIS A 222 -2.07 3.05 0.26
N ALA A 223 -0.83 3.55 0.24
CA ALA A 223 -0.53 4.94 0.60
C ALA A 223 -1.16 5.93 -0.39
N SER A 224 -1.13 5.61 -1.68
CA SER A 224 -1.75 6.41 -2.74
C SER A 224 -3.27 6.50 -2.54
N ALA A 225 -3.92 5.37 -2.22
CA ALA A 225 -5.34 5.37 -1.85
C ALA A 225 -5.62 6.21 -0.61
N ALA A 226 -4.76 6.11 0.42
CA ALA A 226 -4.88 6.89 1.66
C ALA A 226 -4.72 8.40 1.46
N LEU A 227 -3.99 8.80 0.43
CA LEU A 227 -3.81 10.19 0.00
C LEU A 227 -4.86 10.66 -1.01
N LYS A 228 -5.75 9.77 -1.47
CA LYS A 228 -6.72 10.02 -2.54
C LYS A 228 -6.05 10.38 -3.88
N MET A 229 -4.95 9.70 -4.17
CA MET A 229 -4.17 9.88 -5.39
C MET A 229 -4.39 8.67 -6.31
N PRO A 230 -5.31 8.72 -7.30
CA PRO A 230 -5.52 7.64 -8.24
C PRO A 230 -4.21 7.22 -8.91
N SER A 231 -4.07 5.94 -9.20
CA SER A 231 -2.85 5.36 -9.76
C SER A 231 -3.18 4.21 -10.70
N VAL A 232 -2.33 3.93 -11.66
CA VAL A 232 -2.36 2.66 -12.37
C VAL A 232 -1.60 1.64 -11.53
N VAL A 233 -2.24 0.51 -11.22
CA VAL A 233 -1.64 -0.53 -10.37
C VAL A 233 -1.59 -1.85 -11.14
N LEU A 234 -0.40 -2.39 -11.29
CA LEU A 234 -0.15 -3.66 -11.98
C LEU A 234 -0.15 -4.82 -10.98
N TRP A 235 -0.86 -5.88 -11.34
CA TRP A 235 -1.10 -7.04 -10.50
C TRP A 235 -0.61 -8.32 -11.17
N ASN A 236 0.42 -8.93 -10.63
CA ASN A 236 0.95 -10.21 -11.11
C ASN A 236 0.26 -11.38 -10.39
N GLY A 237 0.89 -11.91 -9.34
CA GLY A 237 0.46 -13.07 -8.59
C GLY A 237 -0.55 -12.79 -7.46
N THR A 238 -0.93 -11.53 -7.23
CA THR A 238 -1.89 -11.14 -6.19
C THR A 238 -3.19 -10.62 -6.80
N SER A 239 -4.25 -10.59 -6.00
CA SER A 239 -5.58 -10.25 -6.48
C SER A 239 -6.01 -8.82 -6.16
N PRO A 240 -6.33 -7.98 -7.17
CA PRO A 240 -6.89 -6.66 -6.92
C PRO A 240 -8.27 -6.70 -6.24
N LYS A 241 -9.01 -7.80 -6.35
CA LYS A 241 -10.28 -7.99 -5.63
C LYS A 241 -10.11 -8.01 -4.12
N VAL A 242 -8.92 -8.39 -3.63
CA VAL A 242 -8.61 -8.48 -2.20
C VAL A 242 -7.86 -7.25 -1.71
N PHE A 243 -6.80 -6.87 -2.42
CA PHE A 243 -5.86 -5.85 -1.96
C PHE A 243 -5.99 -4.51 -2.67
N GLY A 244 -6.69 -4.47 -3.81
CA GLY A 244 -6.87 -3.27 -4.61
C GLY A 244 -7.89 -2.29 -4.04
N TRP A 245 -7.88 -1.08 -4.58
CA TRP A 245 -8.83 -0.03 -4.30
C TRP A 245 -9.52 0.40 -5.59
N ASP A 246 -10.84 0.60 -5.53
CA ASP A 246 -11.65 0.95 -6.72
C ASP A 246 -11.27 2.30 -7.34
N MET A 247 -10.60 3.15 -6.58
CA MET A 247 -10.11 4.43 -7.09
C MET A 247 -8.88 4.31 -8.00
N HIS A 248 -8.24 3.16 -8.03
CA HIS A 248 -7.12 2.87 -8.92
C HIS A 248 -7.56 2.19 -10.20
N THR A 249 -6.83 2.42 -11.28
CA THR A 249 -6.95 1.58 -12.48
C THR A 249 -6.11 0.32 -12.26
N ASN A 250 -6.80 -0.76 -11.91
CA ASN A 250 -6.16 -2.04 -11.60
C ASN A 250 -6.02 -2.88 -12.87
N ILE A 251 -4.79 -3.15 -13.29
CA ILE A 251 -4.48 -3.95 -14.49
C ILE A 251 -3.85 -5.27 -14.05
N GLN A 252 -4.53 -6.37 -14.37
CA GLN A 252 -4.08 -7.71 -14.03
C GLN A 252 -3.25 -8.29 -15.16
N ALA A 253 -2.15 -8.96 -14.81
CA ALA A 253 -1.34 -9.74 -15.75
C ALA A 253 -2.18 -10.86 -16.40
N LYS A 254 -1.86 -11.20 -17.63
CA LYS A 254 -2.45 -12.35 -18.32
C LYS A 254 -2.07 -13.62 -17.56
N THR A 255 -3.04 -14.46 -17.24
CA THR A 255 -2.75 -15.75 -16.60
C THR A 255 -2.22 -16.73 -17.64
N PRO A 256 -1.03 -17.30 -17.47
CA PRO A 256 -0.50 -18.28 -18.40
C PRO A 256 -1.43 -19.51 -18.49
N ALA A 257 -1.78 -19.92 -19.69
CA ALA A 257 -2.71 -21.02 -19.95
C ALA A 257 -2.24 -22.38 -19.36
N LYS A 258 -0.95 -22.50 -19.05
CA LYS A 258 -0.32 -23.71 -18.47
C LYS A 258 -0.50 -23.84 -16.96
N LEU A 259 -0.88 -22.75 -16.29
CA LEU A 259 -0.94 -22.73 -14.83
C LEU A 259 -2.33 -23.13 -14.34
N LYS A 260 -2.44 -24.35 -13.83
CA LYS A 260 -3.57 -24.81 -13.03
C LYS A 260 -3.20 -24.62 -11.56
N LEU A 261 -3.46 -23.44 -11.04
CA LEU A 261 -3.09 -23.12 -9.67
C LEU A 261 -4.31 -23.17 -8.75
N PRO A 262 -4.14 -23.62 -7.51
CA PRO A 262 -5.23 -23.65 -6.55
C PRO A 262 -5.77 -22.24 -6.31
N ASN A 263 -7.04 -22.16 -5.95
CA ASN A 263 -7.69 -20.89 -5.66
C ASN A 263 -7.10 -20.26 -4.39
N SER A 264 -6.42 -19.17 -4.53
CA SER A 264 -5.70 -18.45 -3.47
C SER A 264 -5.95 -16.95 -3.54
N VAL A 265 -5.75 -16.25 -2.44
CA VAL A 265 -5.69 -14.78 -2.41
C VAL A 265 -4.54 -14.23 -3.24
N LEU A 266 -3.55 -15.07 -3.50
CA LEU A 266 -2.44 -14.81 -4.39
C LEU A 266 -2.82 -15.25 -5.81
N PHE A 267 -3.84 -14.64 -6.36
CA PHE A 267 -4.24 -14.71 -7.76
C PHE A 267 -4.12 -16.11 -8.38
N ASP A 268 -4.88 -17.10 -7.91
CA ASP A 268 -4.88 -18.46 -8.40
C ASP A 268 -3.53 -19.22 -8.35
N PHE A 269 -2.49 -18.62 -7.77
CA PHE A 269 -1.20 -19.26 -7.53
C PHE A 269 -1.13 -19.87 -6.12
N ASP A 270 -0.57 -21.05 -6.01
CA ASP A 270 -0.22 -21.65 -4.72
C ASP A 270 1.10 -21.06 -4.22
N PHE A 271 0.98 -19.88 -3.65
CA PHE A 271 2.14 -19.16 -3.16
C PHE A 271 2.40 -19.57 -1.70
N THR A 272 3.23 -20.57 -1.52
CA THR A 272 3.62 -21.09 -0.20
C THR A 272 4.74 -20.29 0.46
N GLY A 273 5.12 -19.12 -0.08
CA GLY A 273 6.27 -18.33 0.37
C GLY A 273 7.60 -18.87 -0.13
N GLN A 274 7.62 -19.98 -0.85
CA GLN A 274 8.76 -20.45 -1.61
C GLN A 274 8.70 -19.87 -3.01
N GLU A 275 9.84 -19.54 -3.55
CA GLU A 275 9.93 -19.19 -4.96
C GLU A 275 9.62 -20.42 -5.78
N SER A 276 8.47 -20.39 -6.41
CA SER A 276 8.20 -21.27 -7.51
C SER A 276 8.92 -20.77 -8.75
N GLU A 277 9.08 -21.65 -9.74
CA GLU A 277 9.54 -21.24 -11.05
C GLU A 277 8.70 -20.09 -11.59
N TYR A 278 9.34 -19.21 -12.34
CA TYR A 278 8.66 -18.11 -13.02
C TYR A 278 7.56 -18.67 -13.92
N PRO A 279 6.30 -18.27 -13.74
CA PRO A 279 5.18 -18.92 -14.39
C PRO A 279 5.00 -18.53 -15.85
N TYR A 280 5.69 -17.53 -16.33
CA TYR A 280 5.64 -17.03 -17.69
C TYR A 280 6.77 -17.63 -18.51
N VAL A 281 6.57 -17.79 -19.83
CA VAL A 281 7.51 -18.52 -20.69
C VAL A 281 8.80 -17.72 -20.90
N ASP A 282 8.68 -16.40 -20.98
CA ASP A 282 9.76 -15.44 -21.07
C ASP A 282 9.47 -14.21 -20.22
N GLU A 283 10.50 -13.53 -19.68
CA GLU A 283 10.36 -12.23 -19.03
C GLU A 283 9.88 -11.16 -20.02
N ASP A 284 10.12 -11.36 -21.32
CA ASP A 284 9.67 -10.54 -22.42
C ASP A 284 8.25 -10.86 -22.87
N ASP A 285 7.68 -11.99 -22.41
CA ASP A 285 6.29 -12.29 -22.70
C ASP A 285 5.44 -11.14 -22.18
N ASP A 286 4.62 -10.67 -23.06
CA ASP A 286 3.70 -9.54 -22.95
C ASP A 286 2.61 -9.84 -21.91
N ILE A 287 3.05 -10.07 -20.66
CA ILE A 287 2.17 -10.42 -19.53
C ILE A 287 1.22 -9.28 -19.17
N PHE A 288 1.61 -8.06 -19.54
CA PHE A 288 0.75 -6.89 -19.53
C PHE A 288 0.64 -6.31 -20.95
N ASP A 289 -0.47 -5.69 -21.23
CA ASP A 289 -0.70 -4.93 -22.44
C ASP A 289 -0.15 -3.52 -22.26
N PHE A 290 0.95 -3.20 -22.95
CA PHE A 290 1.63 -1.90 -22.85
C PHE A 290 0.71 -0.74 -23.20
N ASP A 291 -0.01 -0.84 -24.34
CA ASP A 291 -0.89 0.24 -24.82
C ASP A 291 -2.02 0.52 -23.83
N LYS A 292 -2.55 -0.54 -23.21
CA LYS A 292 -3.57 -0.43 -22.17
C LYS A 292 -3.06 0.26 -20.91
N ILE A 293 -1.79 0.06 -20.54
CA ILE A 293 -1.17 0.77 -19.41
C ILE A 293 -1.03 2.24 -19.77
N VAL A 294 -0.51 2.56 -20.97
CA VAL A 294 -0.33 3.95 -21.42
C VAL A 294 -1.68 4.67 -21.48
N GLU A 295 -2.70 4.05 -22.08
CA GLU A 295 -4.05 4.60 -22.10
C GLU A 295 -4.57 4.91 -20.70
N ALA A 296 -4.43 3.98 -19.76
CA ALA A 296 -4.84 4.16 -18.37
C ALA A 296 -4.11 5.32 -17.68
N VAL A 297 -2.80 5.42 -17.89
CA VAL A 297 -1.98 6.51 -17.32
C VAL A 297 -2.36 7.86 -17.91
N ASP A 298 -2.73 7.92 -19.19
CA ASP A 298 -3.04 9.18 -19.87
C ASP A 298 -4.46 9.67 -19.57
N VAL A 299 -5.43 8.77 -19.42
CA VAL A 299 -6.81 9.12 -19.03
C VAL A 299 -6.90 9.75 -17.64
N GLU A 300 -6.06 9.35 -16.69
CA GLU A 300 -6.04 9.97 -15.35
C GLU A 300 -5.73 11.48 -15.36
N LEU A 301 -5.11 12.00 -16.44
CA LEU A 301 -4.85 13.44 -16.58
C LEU A 301 -6.10 14.27 -16.87
N ILE A 302 -7.10 13.70 -17.51
CA ILE A 302 -8.30 14.43 -17.92
C ILE A 302 -9.18 14.73 -16.71
N LEU A 303 -9.22 13.84 -15.74
CA LEU A 303 -10.03 14.00 -14.52
C LEU A 303 -9.48 15.01 -13.51
N LYS A 304 -8.16 15.34 -13.59
CA LYS A 304 -7.54 16.37 -12.71
C LYS A 304 -7.67 17.80 -13.25
N LYS A 305 -8.03 17.98 -14.51
CA LYS A 305 -8.17 19.32 -15.15
C LYS A 305 -9.62 19.80 -15.25
N SER A 306 -10.57 18.99 -14.86
CA SER A 306 -12.00 19.32 -14.72
C SER A 306 -12.40 19.55 -13.26
#